data_db0e184429f5df203c9ad95ee163a0fb
#
_entry.id   db0e184429f5df203c9ad95ee163a0fb
#
_cell.length_a   1.000
_cell.length_b   1.000
_cell.length_c   1.000
_cell.angle_alpha   90.00
_cell.angle_beta   90.00
_cell.angle_gamma   90.00
#
_symmetry.space_group_name_H-M   'P 1'
#
loop_
_entity.id
_entity.type
_entity.pdbx_description
1 polymer ?
#
loop_
_entity_poly.entity_id
_entity_poly.type
_entity_poly.pdbx_seq_one_letter_code
_entity_poly.pdbx_strand_id
1 'polypeptide(L)'
;MKKQSGITLTGFLMASTIVIVAALLAMKIIPAYTEYESIKRDMTEIVNNPDMADASDLEIRDAFAKKASVDDVTSVTAQDIQIDRDPFQLHVKYVVNVPLVTNFGLHFDFEVKAIKGAK
;
A
#
# COMPACT_ATOMS: atom_id res chain seq x y z
N MET A 1 -37.30 -13.50 28.86
CA MET A 1 -36.92 -12.90 28.79
C MET A 1 -36.66 -12.22 28.29
N LYS A 2 -36.50 -12.15 28.44
CA LYS A 2 -36.16 -11.52 28.05
C LYS A 2 -35.20 -11.21 27.94
N LYS A 3 -34.81 -11.44 28.38
CA LYS A 3 -33.81 -11.14 28.08
C LYS A 3 -33.33 -11.66 27.00
N GLN A 4 -33.74 -12.12 26.43
CA GLN A 4 -33.40 -12.38 25.43
C GLN A 4 -33.01 -11.78 24.60
N SER A 5 -33.31 -11.80 24.72
CA SER A 5 -32.82 -11.00 23.70
C SER A 5 -31.73 -10.07 24.15
N GLY A 6 -31.51 -9.82 25.25
CA GLY A 6 -30.38 -9.15 25.81
C GLY A 6 -29.87 -7.87 25.13
N ILE A 7 -30.35 -7.55 23.95
CA ILE A 7 -29.87 -6.37 23.25
C ILE A 7 -30.81 -5.21 23.58
N THR A 8 -30.24 -4.20 24.23
CA THR A 8 -30.98 -2.97 24.51
C THR A 8 -30.80 -2.02 23.33
N LEU A 9 -31.60 -0.97 23.30
CA LEU A 9 -31.42 0.08 22.29
C LEU A 9 -30.03 0.66 22.37
N THR A 10 -29.53 0.92 23.59
CA THR A 10 -28.18 1.45 23.77
C THR A 10 -27.14 0.47 23.24
N GLY A 11 -27.29 -0.82 23.56
CA GLY A 11 -26.38 -1.84 23.08
C GLY A 11 -26.39 -1.94 21.56
N PHE A 12 -27.57 -1.86 20.96
CA PHE A 12 -27.69 -1.89 19.53
C PHE A 12 -26.99 -0.68 18.88
N LEU A 13 -27.16 0.50 19.47
CA LEU A 13 -26.51 1.70 18.97
C LEU A 13 -24.98 1.58 19.08
N MET A 14 -24.50 1.04 20.18
CA MET A 14 -23.04 0.86 20.35
C MET A 14 -22.49 -0.13 19.34
N ALA A 15 -23.20 -1.24 19.13
CA ALA A 15 -22.76 -2.24 18.16
C ALA A 15 -22.75 -1.65 16.76
N SER A 16 -23.79 -0.89 16.42
CA SER A 16 -23.85 -0.24 15.11
C SER A 16 -22.70 0.75 14.91
N THR A 17 -22.39 1.50 15.95
CA THR A 17 -21.28 2.47 15.90
C THR A 17 -19.96 1.75 15.64
N ILE A 18 -19.73 0.63 16.33
CA ILE A 18 -18.50 -0.15 16.15
C ILE A 18 -18.40 -0.66 14.71
N VAL A 19 -19.51 -1.17 14.18
CA VAL A 19 -19.52 -1.68 12.81
C VAL A 19 -19.22 -0.56 11.82
N ILE A 20 -19.83 0.61 12.02
CA ILE A 20 -19.61 1.76 11.14
C ILE A 20 -18.15 2.21 11.19
N VAL A 21 -17.58 2.30 12.39
CA VAL A 21 -16.18 2.69 12.53
C VAL A 21 -15.27 1.68 11.87
N ALA A 22 -15.55 0.39 12.05
CA ALA A 22 -14.75 -0.66 11.40
C ALA A 22 -14.84 -0.55 9.88
N ALA A 23 -16.02 -0.28 9.35
CA ALA A 23 -16.20 -0.12 7.91
C ALA A 23 -15.42 1.08 7.38
N LEU A 24 -15.47 2.20 8.11
CA LEU A 24 -14.73 3.39 7.70
C LEU A 24 -13.22 3.15 7.73
N LEU A 25 -12.74 2.44 8.75
CA LEU A 25 -11.32 2.09 8.82
C LEU A 25 -10.93 1.21 7.64
N ALA A 26 -11.75 0.22 7.33
CA ALA A 26 -11.47 -0.66 6.19
C ALA A 26 -11.39 0.15 4.91
N MET A 27 -12.29 1.09 4.70
CA MET A 27 -12.29 1.92 3.50
C MET A 27 -11.03 2.77 3.41
N LYS A 28 -10.41 3.10 4.53
CA LYS A 28 -9.18 3.88 4.52
C LYS A 28 -7.94 3.01 4.38
N ILE A 29 -8.00 1.79 4.92
CA ILE A 29 -6.85 0.89 4.92
C ILE A 29 -6.72 0.12 3.60
N ILE A 30 -7.84 -0.29 3.01
CA ILE A 30 -7.82 -1.08 1.78
C ILE A 30 -7.06 -0.38 0.65
N PRO A 31 -7.27 0.92 0.40
CA PRO A 31 -6.48 1.59 -0.64
C PRO A 31 -4.98 1.55 -0.40
N ALA A 32 -4.55 1.61 0.87
CA ALA A 32 -3.13 1.54 1.19
C ALA A 32 -2.54 0.19 0.80
N TYR A 33 -3.26 -0.89 1.09
CA TYR A 33 -2.80 -2.23 0.72
C TYR A 33 -2.88 -2.46 -0.79
N THR A 34 -3.89 -1.93 -1.45
CA THR A 34 -4.00 -2.04 -2.90
C THR A 34 -2.83 -1.33 -3.57
N GLU A 35 -2.48 -0.17 -3.06
CA GLU A 35 -1.34 0.58 -3.58
C GLU A 35 -0.04 -0.18 -3.34
N TYR A 36 0.11 -0.79 -2.17
CA TYR A 36 1.27 -1.62 -1.87
C TYR A 36 1.43 -2.75 -2.89
N GLU A 37 0.35 -3.43 -3.21
CA GLU A 37 0.37 -4.51 -4.20
C GLU A 37 0.72 -3.98 -5.59
N SER A 38 0.22 -2.80 -5.94
CA SER A 38 0.53 -2.18 -7.22
C SER A 38 2.01 -1.83 -7.32
N ILE A 39 2.57 -1.26 -6.25
CA ILE A 39 3.99 -0.92 -6.21
C ILE A 39 4.83 -2.18 -6.36
N LYS A 40 4.48 -3.21 -5.62
CA LYS A 40 5.20 -4.47 -5.67
C LYS A 40 5.15 -5.08 -7.06
N ARG A 41 3.98 -5.10 -7.68
CA ARG A 41 3.82 -5.64 -9.02
C ARG A 41 4.64 -4.85 -10.03
N ASP A 42 4.55 -3.52 -9.96
CA ASP A 42 5.27 -2.66 -10.90
C ASP A 42 6.78 -2.85 -10.79
N MET A 43 7.29 -2.92 -9.57
CA MET A 43 8.72 -3.13 -9.36
C MET A 43 9.15 -4.52 -9.82
N THR A 44 8.31 -5.53 -9.56
CA THR A 44 8.61 -6.90 -9.98
C THR A 44 8.67 -7.00 -11.50
N GLU A 45 7.74 -6.35 -12.19
CA GLU A 45 7.75 -6.34 -13.64
C GLU A 45 9.02 -5.69 -14.19
N ILE A 46 9.48 -4.63 -13.55
CA ILE A 46 10.69 -3.94 -14.00
C ILE A 46 11.92 -4.83 -13.81
N VAL A 47 12.08 -5.44 -12.62
CA VAL A 47 13.28 -6.24 -12.38
C VAL A 47 13.33 -7.51 -13.21
N ASN A 48 12.18 -8.01 -13.64
CA ASN A 48 12.11 -9.22 -14.47
C ASN A 48 12.10 -8.91 -15.95
N ASN A 49 12.11 -7.65 -16.35
CA ASN A 49 12.17 -7.24 -17.73
C ASN A 49 13.62 -7.27 -18.22
N PRO A 50 13.96 -8.12 -19.19
CA PRO A 50 15.35 -8.20 -19.65
C PRO A 50 15.91 -6.88 -20.16
N ASP A 51 15.05 -6.03 -20.73
CA ASP A 51 15.48 -4.73 -21.24
C ASP A 51 15.88 -3.77 -20.16
N MET A 52 15.41 -3.98 -18.92
CA MET A 52 15.69 -3.09 -17.80
C MET A 52 16.97 -3.47 -17.07
N ALA A 53 17.47 -4.69 -17.24
CA ALA A 53 18.64 -5.15 -16.51
C ALA A 53 19.86 -4.28 -16.77
N ASP A 54 20.01 -3.80 -18.00
CA ASP A 54 21.13 -2.96 -18.42
C ASP A 54 20.74 -1.50 -18.58
N ALA A 55 19.50 -1.14 -18.21
CA ALA A 55 19.04 0.23 -18.34
C ALA A 55 19.69 1.12 -17.29
N SER A 56 19.78 2.41 -17.59
CA SER A 56 20.27 3.37 -16.62
C SER A 56 19.27 3.56 -15.49
N ASP A 57 19.74 4.10 -14.38
CA ASP A 57 18.85 4.37 -13.27
C ASP A 57 17.71 5.31 -13.69
N LEU A 58 18.00 6.28 -14.53
CA LEU A 58 16.98 7.19 -15.03
C LEU A 58 15.90 6.44 -15.82
N GLU A 59 16.31 5.53 -16.68
CA GLU A 59 15.36 4.74 -17.46
C GLU A 59 14.48 3.86 -16.58
N ILE A 60 15.07 3.27 -15.54
CA ILE A 60 14.32 2.46 -14.60
C ILE A 60 13.31 3.31 -13.83
N ARG A 61 13.73 4.48 -13.39
CA ARG A 61 12.83 5.38 -12.69
C ARG A 61 11.71 5.87 -13.58
N ASP A 62 12.01 6.16 -14.84
CA ASP A 62 10.97 6.56 -15.80
C ASP A 62 9.97 5.43 -16.03
N ALA A 63 10.45 4.20 -16.13
CA ALA A 63 9.57 3.04 -16.29
C ALA A 63 8.63 2.90 -15.11
N PHE A 64 9.16 3.05 -13.89
CA PHE A 64 8.33 3.00 -12.70
C PHE A 64 7.32 4.15 -12.68
N ALA A 65 7.77 5.36 -13.02
CA ALA A 65 6.89 6.51 -13.01
C ALA A 65 5.69 6.33 -13.94
N LYS A 66 5.91 5.74 -15.10
CA LYS A 66 4.83 5.47 -16.04
C LYS A 66 3.85 4.46 -15.48
N LYS A 67 4.35 3.37 -14.89
CA LYS A 67 3.48 2.36 -14.29
C LYS A 67 2.71 2.92 -13.11
N ALA A 68 3.38 3.71 -12.27
CA ALA A 68 2.75 4.32 -11.10
C ALA A 68 1.65 5.28 -11.51
N SER A 69 1.83 6.00 -12.60
CA SER A 69 0.81 6.91 -13.10
C SER A 69 -0.44 6.16 -13.55
N VAL A 70 -0.26 5.01 -14.19
CA VAL A 70 -1.39 4.18 -14.64
C VAL A 70 -2.12 3.59 -13.44
N ASP A 71 -1.39 3.19 -12.41
CA ASP A 71 -1.96 2.52 -11.24
C ASP A 71 -2.34 3.49 -10.13
N ASP A 72 -2.23 4.79 -10.35
CA ASP A 72 -2.56 5.82 -9.36
C ASP A 72 -1.76 5.68 -8.06
N VAL A 73 -0.51 5.30 -8.17
CA VAL A 73 0.39 5.21 -7.02
C VAL A 73 0.82 6.62 -6.63
N THR A 74 0.53 7.02 -5.40
CA THR A 74 0.84 8.37 -4.90
C THR A 74 1.72 8.38 -3.67
N SER A 75 1.84 7.24 -2.96
CA SER A 75 2.61 7.18 -1.72
C SER A 75 4.12 7.18 -1.94
N VAL A 76 4.58 6.78 -3.12
CA VAL A 76 6.00 6.79 -3.45
C VAL A 76 6.18 7.42 -4.82
N THR A 77 7.37 7.94 -5.05
CA THR A 77 7.75 8.46 -6.36
C THR A 77 8.91 7.63 -6.89
N ALA A 78 9.19 7.79 -8.18
CA ALA A 78 10.30 7.07 -8.79
C ALA A 78 11.63 7.38 -8.10
N GLN A 79 11.76 8.59 -7.56
CA GLN A 79 12.99 8.99 -6.87
C GLN A 79 13.18 8.30 -5.54
N ASP A 80 12.11 7.78 -4.95
CA ASP A 80 12.19 7.07 -3.67
C ASP A 80 12.75 5.66 -3.81
N ILE A 81 12.81 5.14 -5.02
CA ILE A 81 13.23 3.76 -5.25
C ILE A 81 14.76 3.67 -5.22
N GLN A 82 15.26 2.71 -4.46
CA GLN A 82 16.68 2.41 -4.44
C GLN A 82 16.94 1.27 -5.42
N ILE A 83 17.96 1.44 -6.23
CA ILE A 83 18.28 0.48 -7.29
C ILE A 83 19.62 -0.16 -6.96
N ASP A 84 19.62 -1.48 -6.82
CA ASP A 84 20.82 -2.29 -6.65
C ASP A 84 20.99 -3.18 -7.87
N ARG A 85 22.24 -3.39 -8.26
CA ARG A 85 22.54 -4.08 -9.52
C ARG A 85 23.15 -5.46 -9.36
N ASP A 86 23.49 -5.85 -8.16
CA ASP A 86 24.18 -7.13 -7.97
C ASP A 86 23.67 -7.80 -6.70
N PRO A 87 22.60 -8.57 -6.74
CA PRO A 87 21.70 -8.81 -7.91
C PRO A 87 20.84 -7.59 -8.23
N PHE A 88 20.28 -7.57 -9.42
CA PHE A 88 19.39 -6.49 -9.82
C PHE A 88 18.12 -6.54 -8.98
N GLN A 89 17.90 -5.49 -8.21
CA GLN A 89 16.74 -5.41 -7.34
C GLN A 89 16.35 -3.96 -7.13
N LEU A 90 15.07 -3.77 -6.86
CA LEU A 90 14.53 -2.46 -6.51
C LEU A 90 13.97 -2.54 -5.10
N HIS A 91 14.09 -1.45 -4.37
CA HIS A 91 13.69 -1.42 -2.97
C HIS A 91 13.16 -0.05 -2.63
N VAL A 92 12.06 0.00 -1.88
CA VAL A 92 11.51 1.26 -1.42
C VAL A 92 10.89 1.06 -0.05
N LYS A 93 11.06 2.06 0.81
CA LYS A 93 10.36 2.14 2.10
C LYS A 93 9.55 3.40 2.13
N TYR A 94 8.35 3.30 2.63
CA TYR A 94 7.51 4.48 2.75
C TYR A 94 6.53 4.32 3.89
N VAL A 95 5.99 5.43 4.32
CA VAL A 95 5.03 5.47 5.43
C VAL A 95 3.72 6.01 4.90
N VAL A 96 2.64 5.33 5.24
CA VAL A 96 1.30 5.79 4.91
C VAL A 96 0.61 6.20 6.20
N ASN A 97 0.15 7.44 6.23
CA ASN A 97 -0.61 7.96 7.36
C ASN A 97 -2.08 7.93 7.00
N VAL A 98 -2.86 7.22 7.81
CA VAL A 98 -4.30 7.14 7.62
C VAL A 98 -4.95 7.96 8.73
N PRO A 99 -5.47 9.16 8.41
CA PRO A 99 -6.11 9.99 9.44
C PRO A 99 -7.45 9.39 9.83
N LEU A 100 -7.69 9.25 11.12
CA LEU A 100 -8.96 8.75 11.66
C LEU A 100 -9.81 9.89 12.20
N VAL A 101 -9.19 10.70 13.07
CA VAL A 101 -9.81 11.89 13.62
C VAL A 101 -8.75 12.97 13.69
N THR A 102 -9.14 14.17 14.06
CA THR A 102 -8.28 15.35 14.00
C THR A 102 -6.89 15.11 14.61
N ASN A 103 -6.83 14.46 15.77
CA ASN A 103 -5.58 14.26 16.49
C ASN A 103 -5.12 12.82 16.50
N PHE A 104 -5.75 11.97 15.69
CA PHE A 104 -5.53 10.54 15.77
C PHE A 104 -5.42 9.97 14.36
N GLY A 105 -4.42 9.15 14.13
CA GLY A 105 -4.24 8.52 12.87
C GLY A 105 -3.45 7.23 13.00
N LEU A 106 -3.44 6.44 11.96
CA LEU A 106 -2.65 5.23 11.89
C LEU A 106 -1.46 5.45 10.97
N HIS A 107 -0.33 4.88 11.37
CA HIS A 107 0.87 4.88 10.55
C HIS A 107 1.14 3.46 10.09
N PHE A 108 1.35 3.31 8.80
CA PHE A 108 1.75 2.03 8.24
C PHE A 108 3.12 2.19 7.60
N ASP A 109 4.07 1.38 8.04
CA ASP A 109 5.39 1.34 7.44
C ASP A 109 5.40 0.21 6.43
N PHE A 110 5.61 0.55 5.17
CA PHE A 110 5.67 -0.43 4.10
C PHE A 110 7.07 -0.50 3.54
N GLU A 111 7.48 -1.72 3.26
CA GLU A 111 8.74 -1.94 2.56
C GLU A 111 8.45 -2.88 1.39
N VAL A 112 8.84 -2.47 0.20
CA VAL A 112 8.68 -3.28 -0.99
C VAL A 112 10.04 -3.57 -1.56
N LYS A 113 10.30 -4.85 -1.83
CA LYS A 113 11.55 -5.27 -2.42
C LYS A 113 11.24 -6.22 -3.57
N ALA A 114 11.77 -5.92 -4.74
CA ALA A 114 11.61 -6.76 -5.91
C ALA A 114 12.99 -7.18 -6.39
N ILE A 115 13.23 -8.48 -6.46
CA ILE A 115 14.52 -9.04 -6.84
C ILE A 115 14.32 -9.82 -8.12
N LYS A 116 15.23 -9.66 -9.06
CA LYS A 116 15.15 -10.35 -10.34
C LYS A 116 15.09 -11.86 -10.11
N GLY A 117 14.13 -12.51 -10.76
CA GLY A 117 13.93 -13.93 -10.64
C GLY A 117 13.05 -14.35 -9.47
N ALA A 118 12.75 -13.45 -8.54
CA ALA A 118 11.84 -13.73 -7.44
C ALA A 118 10.39 -13.46 -7.86
N LYS A 119 9.46 -14.08 -7.16
CA LYS A 119 8.02 -13.89 -7.44
C LYS A 119 7.29 -13.28 -6.27
#